data_1d9a4ea63c72e60489aadd285b0d56f5
#
_entry.id   1d9a4ea63c72e60489aadd285b0d56f5
#
_cell.length_a   1.000
_cell.length_b   1.000
_cell.length_c   1.000
_cell.angle_alpha   90.00
_cell.angle_beta   90.00
_cell.angle_gamma   90.00
#
_symmetry.space_group_name_H-M   'P 1'
#
loop_
_entity.id
_entity.type
_entity.pdbx_description
1 polymer ?
#
loop_
_entity_poly.entity_id
_entity_poly.type
_entity_poly.pdbx_seq_one_letter_code
_entity_poly.pdbx_strand_id
1 'polypeptide(L)'
;LLGGAVLGQGLLGLPAQNILNLGGMAAQLLFLRYSRDDELEADKLSVEYSSLAGYDPRQVTAFFQTLNRMQEKEGQGMPNFLSTHPNPGDRIQQIRELTAALPRQQAATPAVAPYLNQIAGLVLGEDPREGFVEGGVFYHPALRFRFPVPRGFKLVNQPSQVIMVENQNRAVLGFASAGEKSLEAAAAKILNQRGLRVIERGLMRSNQFQAYAVVADGQTENGQVVRIMFYFIDYRGGVYHFVGYTAPQAFGAFRGLFLQTMQGFGEIQDSRILNREPVRVTLQAVSRRARFDDLIPKNLPAPFKPDELALLNQVDLKQEIEPGRTLKIPSVPR
;
A
#
# COMPACT_ATOMS: atom_id res chain seq x y z
N LEU A 1 -33.88 -10.90 13.23
CA LEU A 1 -32.56 -11.49 12.92
C LEU A 1 -32.25 -11.53 11.40
N LEU A 2 -32.53 -10.48 10.62
CA LEU A 2 -32.29 -10.48 9.17
C LEU A 2 -31.82 -9.12 8.59
N GLY A 3 -31.26 -8.23 9.41
CA GLY A 3 -30.89 -6.88 8.96
C GLY A 3 -29.39 -6.58 8.82
N GLY A 4 -28.49 -7.49 9.19
CA GLY A 4 -27.07 -7.20 9.35
C GLY A 4 -26.15 -7.37 8.14
N ALA A 5 -26.65 -7.89 7.03
CA ALA A 5 -25.78 -8.36 5.94
C ALA A 5 -25.47 -7.34 4.83
N VAL A 6 -25.98 -6.12 4.89
CA VAL A 6 -26.04 -5.23 3.71
C VAL A 6 -24.74 -4.44 3.46
N LEU A 7 -23.97 -4.16 4.47
CA LEU A 7 -22.68 -3.45 4.34
C LEU A 7 -21.45 -4.35 4.53
N GLY A 8 -21.69 -5.66 4.76
CA GLY A 8 -20.62 -6.65 4.84
C GLY A 8 -20.04 -6.98 3.48
N GLN A 9 -18.77 -7.28 3.43
CA GLN A 9 -17.91 -7.81 2.33
C GLN A 9 -18.19 -7.40 0.86
N GLY A 10 -19.35 -6.85 0.51
CA GLY A 10 -19.75 -6.65 -0.89
C GLY A 10 -19.51 -5.26 -1.48
N LEU A 11 -19.45 -4.21 -0.67
CA LEU A 11 -19.49 -2.84 -1.20
C LEU A 11 -18.12 -2.25 -1.54
N LEU A 12 -17.11 -2.57 -0.73
CA LEU A 12 -15.70 -2.22 -0.96
C LEU A 12 -14.77 -3.38 -0.57
N GLY A 13 -15.30 -4.60 -0.38
CA GLY A 13 -14.52 -5.72 0.13
C GLY A 13 -14.09 -5.59 1.60
N LEU A 14 -14.69 -4.65 2.34
CA LEU A 14 -14.36 -4.39 3.74
C LEU A 14 -15.39 -5.02 4.68
N PRO A 15 -14.97 -5.71 5.77
CA PRO A 15 -15.89 -6.14 6.82
C PRO A 15 -16.58 -4.92 7.45
N ALA A 16 -17.89 -4.98 7.63
CA ALA A 16 -18.70 -3.88 8.16
C ALA A 16 -18.29 -3.42 9.57
N GLN A 17 -17.66 -4.29 10.37
CA GLN A 17 -17.08 -3.97 11.69
C GLN A 17 -16.01 -2.87 11.62
N ASN A 18 -15.38 -2.69 10.46
CA ASN A 18 -14.31 -1.71 10.25
C ASN A 18 -14.82 -0.31 9.89
N ILE A 19 -16.11 -0.19 9.56
CA ILE A 19 -16.70 1.07 9.06
C ILE A 19 -16.84 2.12 10.18
N LEU A 20 -16.95 1.70 11.42
CA LEU A 20 -17.11 2.60 12.58
C LEU A 20 -15.89 2.66 13.51
N ASN A 21 -14.96 1.69 13.41
CA ASN A 21 -13.64 1.76 14.01
C ASN A 21 -12.62 2.34 13.02
N LEU A 22 -12.92 3.49 12.46
CA LEU A 22 -12.13 4.11 11.40
C LEU A 22 -10.68 4.42 11.80
N GLY A 23 -10.37 4.50 13.09
CA GLY A 23 -9.00 4.59 13.60
C GLY A 23 -8.20 3.29 13.52
N GLY A 24 -8.90 2.15 13.46
CA GLY A 24 -8.28 0.82 13.36
C GLY A 24 -8.15 0.29 11.93
N MET A 25 -8.80 0.92 10.94
CA MET A 25 -8.89 0.34 9.59
C MET A 25 -7.59 0.36 8.80
N ALA A 26 -6.79 1.41 8.88
CA ALA A 26 -5.46 1.39 8.28
C ALA A 26 -4.58 0.31 8.92
N ALA A 27 -4.84 -0.01 10.17
CA ALA A 27 -4.16 -1.06 10.91
C ALA A 27 -4.78 -2.45 10.68
N GLN A 28 -6.09 -2.60 10.57
CA GLN A 28 -6.77 -3.90 10.49
C GLN A 28 -6.76 -4.55 9.11
N LEU A 29 -6.63 -3.78 8.04
CA LEU A 29 -6.46 -4.33 6.67
C LEU A 29 -5.08 -4.99 6.46
N LEU A 30 -4.16 -4.81 7.39
CA LEU A 30 -2.84 -5.42 7.39
C LEU A 30 -2.68 -6.54 8.42
N PHE A 31 -3.72 -6.82 9.24
CA PHE A 31 -3.59 -7.70 10.41
C PHE A 31 -4.34 -9.01 10.27
N LEU A 32 -3.80 -9.91 9.48
CA LEU A 32 -3.69 -11.28 9.96
C LEU A 32 -2.55 -11.25 11.00
N ARG A 33 -2.88 -11.21 12.29
CA ARG A 33 -1.89 -11.43 13.35
C ARG A 33 -1.46 -12.89 13.24
N TYR A 34 -0.32 -13.13 12.65
CA TYR A 34 0.36 -14.41 12.79
C TYR A 34 0.69 -14.60 14.27
N SER A 35 0.43 -15.78 14.80
CA SER A 35 0.81 -16.10 16.18
C SER A 35 2.34 -16.17 16.29
N ARG A 36 2.86 -16.09 17.52
CA ARG A 36 4.29 -16.33 17.73
C ARG A 36 4.69 -17.74 17.27
N ASP A 37 3.77 -18.69 17.34
CA ASP A 37 4.02 -20.08 16.94
C ASP A 37 4.15 -20.19 15.42
N ASP A 38 3.34 -19.45 14.63
CA ASP A 38 3.46 -19.40 13.17
C ASP A 38 4.82 -18.82 12.73
N GLU A 39 5.30 -17.77 13.43
CA GLU A 39 6.62 -17.19 13.14
C GLU A 39 7.76 -18.12 13.52
N LEU A 40 7.62 -18.85 14.64
CA LEU A 40 8.56 -19.88 15.06
C LEU A 40 8.65 -21.01 14.02
N GLU A 41 7.52 -21.45 13.51
CA GLU A 41 7.44 -22.47 12.45
C GLU A 41 8.07 -21.94 11.14
N ALA A 42 7.77 -20.71 10.75
CA ALA A 42 8.36 -20.07 9.56
C ALA A 42 9.89 -19.98 9.67
N ASP A 43 10.44 -19.64 10.83
CA ASP A 43 11.88 -19.58 11.06
C ASP A 43 12.53 -20.97 10.96
N LYS A 44 11.91 -22.02 11.54
CA LYS A 44 12.38 -23.41 11.41
C LYS A 44 12.41 -23.86 9.96
N LEU A 45 11.30 -23.64 9.24
CA LEU A 45 11.19 -24.00 7.82
C LEU A 45 12.16 -23.19 6.95
N SER A 46 12.41 -21.93 7.29
CA SER A 46 13.43 -21.09 6.63
C SER A 46 14.83 -21.69 6.74
N VAL A 47 15.22 -22.14 7.95
CA VAL A 47 16.50 -22.82 8.18
C VAL A 47 16.58 -24.15 7.43
N GLU A 48 15.53 -24.95 7.48
CA GLU A 48 15.47 -26.24 6.83
C GLU A 48 15.56 -26.10 5.29
N TYR A 49 14.69 -25.30 4.69
CA TYR A 49 14.65 -25.16 3.23
C TYR A 49 15.89 -24.46 2.66
N SER A 50 16.44 -23.46 3.37
CA SER A 50 17.71 -22.85 2.96
C SER A 50 18.83 -23.87 2.95
N SER A 51 18.92 -24.73 3.98
CA SER A 51 19.92 -25.78 4.08
C SER A 51 19.76 -26.82 2.97
N LEU A 52 18.53 -27.29 2.71
CA LEU A 52 18.22 -28.24 1.63
C LEU A 52 18.54 -27.67 0.25
N ALA A 53 18.33 -26.36 0.06
CA ALA A 53 18.66 -25.64 -1.17
C ALA A 53 20.16 -25.34 -1.33
N GLY A 54 21.01 -25.72 -0.34
CA GLY A 54 22.46 -25.49 -0.39
C GLY A 54 22.91 -24.09 0.04
N TYR A 55 22.00 -23.28 0.61
CA TYR A 55 22.35 -21.98 1.18
C TYR A 55 22.72 -22.07 2.66
N ASP A 56 23.54 -21.14 3.13
CA ASP A 56 23.80 -21.02 4.56
C ASP A 56 22.63 -20.32 5.26
N PRO A 57 21.84 -21.03 6.09
CA PRO A 57 20.66 -20.45 6.75
C PRO A 57 21.01 -19.35 7.75
N ARG A 58 22.27 -19.25 8.20
CA ARG A 58 22.73 -18.17 9.09
C ARG A 58 22.63 -16.80 8.45
N GLN A 59 22.64 -16.72 7.11
CA GLN A 59 22.52 -15.47 6.36
C GLN A 59 21.14 -14.78 6.54
N VAL A 60 20.11 -15.52 6.94
CA VAL A 60 18.78 -14.96 7.25
C VAL A 60 18.88 -13.92 8.38
N THR A 61 19.84 -14.08 9.31
CA THR A 61 20.05 -13.11 10.39
C THR A 61 20.38 -11.70 9.88
N ALA A 62 21.06 -11.57 8.73
CA ALA A 62 21.37 -10.27 8.13
C ALA A 62 20.11 -9.50 7.71
N PHE A 63 19.08 -10.20 7.25
CA PHE A 63 17.78 -9.61 6.95
C PHE A 63 17.12 -9.07 8.23
N PHE A 64 17.04 -9.87 9.28
CA PHE A 64 16.47 -9.42 10.56
C PHE A 64 17.27 -8.29 11.22
N GLN A 65 18.60 -8.27 11.07
CA GLN A 65 19.42 -7.13 11.49
C GLN A 65 19.02 -5.84 10.77
N THR A 66 18.74 -5.93 9.47
CA THR A 66 18.25 -4.78 8.69
C THR A 66 16.89 -4.29 9.21
N LEU A 67 15.95 -5.21 9.48
CA LEU A 67 14.65 -4.87 10.07
C LEU A 67 14.80 -4.22 11.47
N ASN A 68 15.70 -4.74 12.31
CA ASN A 68 15.98 -4.16 13.62
C ASN A 68 16.51 -2.73 13.50
N ARG A 69 17.45 -2.47 12.58
CA ARG A 69 17.96 -1.12 12.29
C ARG A 69 16.88 -0.16 11.78
N MET A 70 15.91 -0.64 11.00
CA MET A 70 14.75 0.14 10.60
C MET A 70 13.89 0.51 11.81
N GLN A 71 13.62 -0.44 12.68
CA GLN A 71 12.84 -0.23 13.90
C GLN A 71 13.48 0.79 14.84
N GLU A 72 14.79 0.73 15.05
CA GLU A 72 15.53 1.67 15.89
C GLU A 72 15.50 3.10 15.37
N LYS A 73 15.46 3.29 14.04
CA LYS A 73 15.44 4.62 13.40
C LYS A 73 14.07 5.30 13.41
N GLU A 74 12.99 4.54 13.28
CA GLU A 74 11.65 5.10 13.11
C GLU A 74 10.92 5.38 14.44
N GLY A 75 11.43 4.89 15.56
CA GLY A 75 10.82 5.09 16.88
C GLY A 75 9.36 4.62 16.91
N GLN A 76 8.40 5.50 17.30
CA GLN A 76 6.98 5.15 17.39
C GLN A 76 6.26 5.08 16.03
N GLY A 77 6.94 5.38 14.92
CA GLY A 77 6.41 5.35 13.55
C GLY A 77 6.74 4.08 12.78
N MET A 78 6.81 2.92 13.45
CA MET A 78 7.16 1.64 12.80
C MET A 78 6.30 1.34 11.58
N PRO A 79 6.90 0.81 10.48
CA PRO A 79 6.13 0.21 9.41
C PRO A 79 5.15 -0.82 9.97
N ASN A 80 3.90 -0.79 9.49
CA ASN A 80 2.83 -1.61 10.05
C ASN A 80 3.17 -3.11 10.13
N PHE A 81 3.98 -3.64 9.20
CA PHE A 81 4.37 -5.04 9.20
C PHE A 81 5.26 -5.41 10.41
N LEU A 82 6.10 -4.49 10.91
CA LEU A 82 6.94 -4.74 12.10
C LEU A 82 6.12 -4.78 13.40
N SER A 83 4.96 -4.15 13.43
CA SER A 83 4.08 -4.16 14.61
C SER A 83 3.28 -5.47 14.76
N THR A 84 3.22 -6.29 13.71
CA THR A 84 2.46 -7.54 13.66
C THR A 84 3.30 -8.79 13.84
N HIS A 85 4.61 -8.67 13.61
CA HIS A 85 5.55 -9.76 13.75
C HIS A 85 6.34 -9.65 15.07
N PRO A 86 6.80 -10.75 15.66
CA PRO A 86 7.70 -10.73 16.81
C PRO A 86 8.95 -9.88 16.54
N ASN A 87 9.54 -9.37 17.63
CA ASN A 87 10.73 -8.55 17.57
C ASN A 87 11.83 -9.23 16.71
N PRO A 88 12.40 -8.53 15.71
CA PRO A 88 13.49 -9.07 14.90
C PRO A 88 14.69 -9.59 15.72
N GLY A 89 14.96 -8.99 16.87
CA GLY A 89 16.02 -9.45 17.78
C GLY A 89 15.77 -10.86 18.32
N ASP A 90 14.54 -11.17 18.72
CA ASP A 90 14.17 -12.51 19.20
C ASP A 90 14.33 -13.55 18.09
N ARG A 91 13.97 -13.20 16.86
CA ARG A 91 14.11 -14.06 15.69
C ARG A 91 15.57 -14.31 15.31
N ILE A 92 16.45 -13.32 15.44
CA ILE A 92 17.89 -13.49 15.27
C ILE A 92 18.44 -14.52 16.27
N GLN A 93 18.04 -14.43 17.54
CA GLN A 93 18.46 -15.35 18.57
C GLN A 93 17.99 -16.78 18.25
N GLN A 94 16.75 -16.95 17.87
CA GLN A 94 16.18 -18.24 17.49
C GLN A 94 16.89 -18.87 16.28
N ILE A 95 17.15 -18.11 15.22
CA ILE A 95 17.89 -18.61 14.04
C ILE A 95 19.30 -19.07 14.46
N ARG A 96 19.98 -18.34 15.36
CA ARG A 96 21.27 -18.75 15.89
C ARG A 96 21.19 -20.08 16.63
N GLU A 97 20.17 -20.28 17.46
CA GLU A 97 19.94 -21.54 18.19
C GLU A 97 19.66 -22.71 17.23
N LEU A 98 18.75 -22.49 16.27
CA LEU A 98 18.42 -23.49 15.25
C LEU A 98 19.63 -23.89 14.38
N THR A 99 20.57 -22.98 14.16
CA THR A 99 21.73 -23.19 13.29
C THR A 99 23.00 -23.58 14.06
N ALA A 100 22.98 -23.55 15.40
CA ALA A 100 24.18 -23.81 16.24
C ALA A 100 24.78 -25.20 15.99
N ALA A 101 23.95 -26.23 15.86
CA ALA A 101 24.36 -27.62 15.64
C ALA A 101 24.61 -27.96 14.16
N LEU A 102 24.27 -27.07 13.24
CA LEU A 102 24.48 -27.33 11.82
C LEU A 102 25.98 -27.26 11.47
N PRO A 103 26.53 -28.22 10.73
CA PRO A 103 27.89 -28.13 10.24
C PRO A 103 28.07 -26.80 9.51
N ARG A 104 29.24 -26.17 9.67
CA ARG A 104 29.61 -25.05 8.79
C ARG A 104 29.76 -25.65 7.39
N GLN A 105 28.64 -25.71 6.68
CA GLN A 105 28.72 -26.02 5.25
C GLN A 105 29.64 -24.98 4.61
N GLN A 106 30.59 -25.45 3.79
CA GLN A 106 31.09 -24.60 2.73
C GLN A 106 29.90 -24.39 1.77
N ALA A 107 28.92 -23.62 2.22
CA ALA A 107 27.86 -23.16 1.38
C ALA A 107 28.56 -22.49 0.20
N ALA A 108 28.36 -23.00 -0.98
CA ALA A 108 28.71 -22.27 -2.16
C ALA A 108 28.04 -20.92 -2.00
N THR A 109 28.84 -19.91 -1.62
CA THR A 109 28.31 -18.55 -1.57
C THR A 109 27.78 -18.29 -2.96
N PRO A 110 26.45 -18.19 -3.17
CA PRO A 110 25.93 -17.96 -4.50
C PRO A 110 26.71 -16.78 -5.05
N ALA A 111 27.20 -16.88 -6.27
CA ALA A 111 27.91 -15.77 -6.85
C ALA A 111 27.02 -14.55 -6.76
N VAL A 112 27.40 -13.55 -5.99
CA VAL A 112 26.57 -12.36 -5.67
C VAL A 112 26.15 -11.64 -6.96
N ALA A 113 27.01 -11.68 -7.99
CA ALA A 113 26.75 -11.05 -9.27
C ALA A 113 25.51 -11.61 -10.02
N PRO A 114 25.27 -12.93 -10.12
CA PRO A 114 24.04 -13.43 -10.74
C PRO A 114 22.79 -12.99 -10.02
N TYR A 115 22.79 -12.98 -8.67
CA TYR A 115 21.65 -12.50 -7.90
C TYR A 115 21.40 -11.00 -8.12
N LEU A 116 22.44 -10.17 -8.06
CA LEU A 116 22.30 -8.72 -8.26
C LEU A 116 21.78 -8.42 -9.67
N ASN A 117 22.22 -9.16 -10.68
CA ASN A 117 21.71 -8.99 -12.04
C ASN A 117 20.21 -9.31 -12.15
N GLN A 118 19.69 -10.26 -11.37
CA GLN A 118 18.26 -10.58 -11.35
C GLN A 118 17.41 -9.46 -10.72
N ILE A 119 17.95 -8.72 -9.76
CA ILE A 119 17.23 -7.63 -9.10
C ILE A 119 17.48 -6.27 -9.78
N ALA A 120 18.40 -6.17 -10.70
CA ALA A 120 18.61 -4.96 -11.49
C ALA A 120 17.35 -4.63 -12.31
N GLY A 121 16.93 -3.36 -12.25
CA GLY A 121 15.72 -2.89 -12.92
C GLY A 121 14.40 -3.11 -12.15
N LEU A 122 14.42 -3.84 -11.02
CA LEU A 122 13.23 -3.93 -10.17
C LEU A 122 12.78 -2.55 -9.70
N VAL A 123 11.47 -2.34 -9.65
CA VAL A 123 10.87 -1.13 -9.07
C VAL A 123 11.20 -1.08 -7.58
N LEU A 124 11.67 0.06 -7.13
CA LEU A 124 12.03 0.32 -5.74
C LEU A 124 11.07 1.33 -5.14
N GLY A 125 10.32 0.90 -4.12
CA GLY A 125 9.24 1.68 -3.53
C GLY A 125 7.93 1.57 -4.30
N GLU A 126 7.08 2.58 -4.19
CA GLU A 126 5.80 2.62 -4.89
C GLU A 126 5.98 2.87 -6.39
N ASP A 127 5.19 2.17 -7.21
CA ASP A 127 5.16 2.41 -8.64
C ASP A 127 4.18 3.56 -8.95
N PRO A 128 4.64 4.72 -9.41
CA PRO A 128 3.75 5.84 -9.67
C PRO A 128 2.75 5.56 -10.79
N ARG A 129 2.96 4.55 -11.64
CA ARG A 129 2.02 4.15 -12.69
C ARG A 129 0.74 3.55 -12.11
N GLU A 130 0.83 2.93 -10.92
CA GLU A 130 -0.30 2.35 -10.18
C GLU A 130 -1.02 3.36 -9.27
N GLY A 131 -0.54 4.60 -9.21
CA GLY A 131 -1.18 5.72 -8.54
C GLY A 131 -0.31 6.43 -7.52
N PHE A 132 -0.46 7.74 -7.46
CA PHE A 132 0.22 8.62 -6.51
C PHE A 132 -0.56 9.91 -6.26
N VAL A 133 -0.24 10.61 -5.19
CA VAL A 133 -0.82 11.93 -4.87
C VAL A 133 0.21 13.03 -5.11
N GLU A 134 -0.18 14.05 -5.85
CA GLU A 134 0.62 15.26 -6.06
C GLU A 134 -0.29 16.48 -6.07
N GLY A 135 0.07 17.53 -5.32
CA GLY A 135 -0.73 18.76 -5.25
C GLY A 135 -2.17 18.57 -4.77
N GLY A 136 -2.45 17.54 -3.93
CA GLY A 136 -3.80 17.24 -3.44
C GLY A 136 -4.70 16.55 -4.46
N VAL A 137 -4.12 16.02 -5.55
CA VAL A 137 -4.81 15.24 -6.57
C VAL A 137 -4.21 13.85 -6.61
N PHE A 138 -5.06 12.83 -6.63
CA PHE A 138 -4.67 11.46 -6.93
C PHE A 138 -4.65 11.25 -8.43
N TYR A 139 -3.57 10.67 -8.93
CA TYR A 139 -3.36 10.30 -10.33
C TYR A 139 -3.13 8.80 -10.44
N HIS A 140 -3.73 8.17 -11.43
CA HIS A 140 -3.47 6.78 -11.79
C HIS A 140 -3.07 6.68 -13.26
N PRO A 141 -1.79 6.84 -13.60
CA PRO A 141 -1.31 6.89 -14.99
C PRO A 141 -1.70 5.69 -15.84
N ALA A 142 -1.56 4.46 -15.32
CA ALA A 142 -1.91 3.25 -16.08
C ALA A 142 -3.40 3.20 -16.48
N LEU A 143 -4.31 3.64 -15.61
CA LEU A 143 -5.75 3.72 -15.89
C LEU A 143 -6.17 5.11 -16.44
N ARG A 144 -5.24 6.08 -16.50
CA ARG A 144 -5.37 7.41 -17.09
C ARG A 144 -6.43 8.31 -16.44
N PHE A 145 -6.77 8.10 -15.17
CA PHE A 145 -7.70 8.96 -14.44
C PHE A 145 -7.02 9.71 -13.28
N ARG A 146 -7.71 10.77 -12.85
CA ARG A 146 -7.35 11.56 -11.68
C ARG A 146 -8.58 12.03 -10.94
N PHE A 147 -8.44 12.35 -9.65
CA PHE A 147 -9.46 13.03 -8.87
C PHE A 147 -8.86 13.79 -7.69
N PRO A 148 -9.48 14.89 -7.22
CA PRO A 148 -9.03 15.61 -6.03
C PRO A 148 -9.15 14.74 -4.78
N VAL A 149 -8.16 14.78 -3.90
CA VAL A 149 -8.24 14.19 -2.57
C VAL A 149 -8.91 15.21 -1.64
N PRO A 150 -9.96 14.85 -0.89
CA PRO A 150 -10.64 15.80 -0.02
C PRO A 150 -9.67 16.35 1.05
N ARG A 151 -9.76 17.66 1.33
CA ARG A 151 -8.93 18.27 2.36
C ARG A 151 -9.20 17.62 3.72
N GLY A 152 -8.15 17.26 4.45
CA GLY A 152 -8.25 16.61 5.75
C GLY A 152 -8.46 15.10 5.68
N PHE A 153 -8.28 14.48 4.50
CA PHE A 153 -8.30 13.04 4.33
C PHE A 153 -6.90 12.51 4.06
N LYS A 154 -6.60 11.34 4.62
CA LYS A 154 -5.44 10.52 4.26
C LYS A 154 -5.86 9.50 3.23
N LEU A 155 -5.06 9.33 2.18
CA LEU A 155 -5.32 8.38 1.11
C LEU A 155 -4.43 7.15 1.26
N VAL A 156 -5.04 5.97 1.07
CA VAL A 156 -4.36 4.67 0.96
C VAL A 156 -4.73 4.10 -0.41
N ASN A 157 -3.71 3.91 -1.25
CA ASN A 157 -3.87 3.28 -2.56
C ASN A 157 -3.61 1.78 -2.43
N GLN A 158 -4.58 0.96 -2.86
CA GLN A 158 -4.49 -0.49 -2.86
C GLN A 158 -4.69 -1.01 -4.29
N PRO A 159 -4.24 -2.22 -4.64
CA PRO A 159 -4.33 -2.74 -6.01
C PRO A 159 -5.74 -2.75 -6.62
N SER A 160 -6.79 -2.88 -5.80
CA SER A 160 -8.18 -2.97 -6.26
C SER A 160 -9.03 -1.75 -5.91
N GLN A 161 -8.54 -0.85 -5.07
CA GLN A 161 -9.31 0.29 -4.57
C GLN A 161 -8.44 1.40 -3.98
N VAL A 162 -8.98 2.60 -3.96
CA VAL A 162 -8.42 3.73 -3.22
C VAL A 162 -9.33 4.06 -2.05
N ILE A 163 -8.77 4.19 -0.85
CA ILE A 163 -9.52 4.53 0.36
C ILE A 163 -8.99 5.86 0.89
N MET A 164 -9.90 6.76 1.20
CA MET A 164 -9.61 8.05 1.80
C MET A 164 -10.35 8.15 3.13
N VAL A 165 -9.61 8.38 4.21
CA VAL A 165 -10.14 8.45 5.59
C VAL A 165 -9.92 9.86 6.14
N GLU A 166 -10.96 10.46 6.67
CA GLU A 166 -10.88 11.77 7.34
C GLU A 166 -10.00 11.67 8.59
N ASN A 167 -9.18 12.70 8.85
CA ASN A 167 -8.14 12.68 9.89
C ASN A 167 -8.63 12.37 11.31
N GLN A 168 -9.91 12.64 11.61
CA GLN A 168 -10.58 12.31 12.87
C GLN A 168 -11.47 11.07 12.76
N ASN A 169 -11.38 10.33 11.66
CA ASN A 169 -12.13 9.10 11.37
C ASN A 169 -13.67 9.29 11.35
N ARG A 170 -14.17 10.45 10.99
CA ARG A 170 -15.62 10.75 10.95
C ARG A 170 -16.27 10.43 9.61
N ALA A 171 -15.45 10.29 8.56
CA ALA A 171 -15.94 10.01 7.22
C ALA A 171 -14.91 9.19 6.43
N VAL A 172 -15.41 8.39 5.49
CA VAL A 172 -14.61 7.61 4.55
C VAL A 172 -15.13 7.86 3.13
N LEU A 173 -14.22 7.88 2.19
CA LEU A 173 -14.50 7.91 0.77
C LEU A 173 -13.66 6.86 0.06
N GLY A 174 -14.31 5.83 -0.47
CA GLY A 174 -13.68 4.77 -1.26
C GLY A 174 -13.88 5.00 -2.75
N PHE A 175 -12.97 4.48 -3.56
CA PHE A 175 -13.05 4.47 -5.02
C PHE A 175 -12.58 3.12 -5.57
N ALA A 176 -13.36 2.52 -6.47
CA ALA A 176 -13.04 1.23 -7.09
C ALA A 176 -13.77 1.06 -8.43
N SER A 177 -13.43 0.00 -9.17
CA SER A 177 -14.26 -0.48 -10.29
C SER A 177 -15.57 -1.06 -9.74
N ALA A 178 -16.70 -0.74 -10.37
CA ALA A 178 -17.99 -1.32 -10.03
C ALA A 178 -18.17 -2.75 -10.56
N GLY A 179 -17.30 -3.20 -11.45
CA GLY A 179 -17.41 -4.48 -12.13
C GLY A 179 -18.57 -4.58 -13.13
N GLU A 180 -19.18 -3.44 -13.46
CA GLU A 180 -20.33 -3.32 -14.37
C GLU A 180 -19.97 -2.51 -15.63
N LYS A 181 -20.74 -2.68 -16.69
CA LYS A 181 -20.50 -2.00 -17.98
C LYS A 181 -21.44 -0.83 -18.22
N SER A 182 -22.49 -0.65 -17.41
CA SER A 182 -23.40 0.50 -17.53
C SER A 182 -23.75 1.09 -16.17
N LEU A 183 -24.08 2.38 -16.16
CA LEU A 183 -24.50 3.09 -14.94
C LEU A 183 -25.78 2.48 -14.35
N GLU A 184 -26.70 2.04 -15.21
CA GLU A 184 -27.97 1.43 -14.83
C GLU A 184 -27.72 0.11 -14.09
N ALA A 185 -26.85 -0.76 -14.62
CA ALA A 185 -26.51 -2.04 -14.00
C ALA A 185 -25.81 -1.83 -12.63
N ALA A 186 -24.86 -0.90 -12.58
CA ALA A 186 -24.16 -0.57 -11.34
C ALA A 186 -25.10 0.01 -10.28
N ALA A 187 -25.99 0.95 -10.68
CA ALA A 187 -26.98 1.53 -9.77
C ALA A 187 -28.01 0.48 -9.32
N ALA A 188 -28.52 -0.36 -10.24
CA ALA A 188 -29.49 -1.40 -9.91
C ALA A 188 -28.94 -2.40 -8.89
N LYS A 189 -27.67 -2.79 -9.00
CA LYS A 189 -27.00 -3.66 -8.05
C LYS A 189 -27.03 -3.12 -6.63
N ILE A 190 -26.85 -1.79 -6.47
CA ILE A 190 -26.92 -1.14 -5.16
C ILE A 190 -28.38 -0.95 -4.72
N LEU A 191 -29.25 -0.47 -5.60
CA LEU A 191 -30.66 -0.20 -5.28
C LEU A 191 -31.43 -1.46 -4.88
N ASN A 192 -31.02 -2.62 -5.39
CA ASN A 192 -31.63 -3.91 -5.09
C ASN A 192 -31.07 -4.56 -3.80
N GLN A 193 -30.07 -3.94 -3.15
CA GLN A 193 -29.56 -4.47 -1.88
C GLN A 193 -30.57 -4.26 -0.74
N ARG A 194 -30.81 -5.33 0.01
CA ARG A 194 -31.71 -5.27 1.18
C ARG A 194 -31.09 -4.40 2.27
N GLY A 195 -31.95 -3.61 2.95
CA GLY A 195 -31.54 -2.80 4.11
C GLY A 195 -31.00 -1.40 3.74
N LEU A 196 -31.00 -1.00 2.47
CA LEU A 196 -30.77 0.39 2.06
C LEU A 196 -32.09 1.13 1.92
N ARG A 197 -32.18 2.29 2.59
CA ARG A 197 -33.29 3.25 2.42
C ARG A 197 -32.80 4.39 1.55
N VAL A 198 -33.19 4.38 0.29
CA VAL A 198 -32.84 5.44 -0.66
C VAL A 198 -33.51 6.75 -0.25
N ILE A 199 -32.72 7.84 -0.21
CA ILE A 199 -33.16 9.20 0.12
C ILE A 199 -33.27 10.03 -1.15
N GLU A 200 -32.22 10.04 -1.95
CA GLU A 200 -32.17 10.76 -3.23
C GLU A 200 -31.36 10.00 -4.26
N ARG A 201 -31.67 10.23 -5.52
CA ARG A 201 -30.91 9.66 -6.64
C ARG A 201 -31.08 10.53 -7.89
N GLY A 202 -30.10 10.51 -8.79
CA GLY A 202 -30.21 11.29 -10.02
C GLY A 202 -28.98 11.20 -10.91
N LEU A 203 -29.17 11.64 -12.12
CA LEU A 203 -28.09 11.81 -13.09
C LEU A 203 -27.17 12.94 -12.63
N MET A 204 -25.89 12.72 -12.79
CA MET A 204 -24.82 13.65 -12.45
C MET A 204 -23.79 13.69 -13.58
N ARG A 205 -22.76 14.49 -13.41
CA ARG A 205 -21.58 14.53 -14.30
C ARG A 205 -20.29 14.70 -13.51
N SER A 206 -19.24 14.06 -13.99
CA SER A 206 -17.86 14.29 -13.58
C SER A 206 -17.09 14.80 -14.78
N ASN A 207 -16.89 16.11 -14.87
CA ASN A 207 -16.38 16.76 -16.09
C ASN A 207 -17.20 16.33 -17.32
N GLN A 208 -16.57 15.69 -18.33
CA GLN A 208 -17.22 15.20 -19.53
C GLN A 208 -17.95 13.86 -19.36
N PHE A 209 -17.76 13.15 -18.25
CA PHE A 209 -18.26 11.80 -18.04
C PHE A 209 -19.68 11.82 -17.46
N GLN A 210 -20.53 10.93 -17.94
CA GLN A 210 -21.83 10.69 -17.35
C GLN A 210 -21.68 10.00 -16.01
N ALA A 211 -22.52 10.37 -15.06
CA ALA A 211 -22.50 9.82 -13.72
C ALA A 211 -23.92 9.65 -13.18
N TYR A 212 -24.05 8.82 -12.16
CA TYR A 212 -25.30 8.62 -11.44
C TYR A 212 -25.01 8.56 -9.93
N ALA A 213 -25.77 9.33 -9.16
CA ALA A 213 -25.61 9.37 -7.72
C ALA A 213 -26.81 8.77 -7.00
N VAL A 214 -26.54 8.11 -5.88
CA VAL A 214 -27.54 7.60 -4.94
C VAL A 214 -27.12 7.96 -3.53
N VAL A 215 -28.01 8.58 -2.76
CA VAL A 215 -27.84 8.75 -1.32
C VAL A 215 -28.82 7.85 -0.61
N ALA A 216 -28.35 7.06 0.32
CA ALA A 216 -29.15 6.13 1.09
C ALA A 216 -28.70 6.05 2.55
N ASP A 217 -29.63 5.72 3.45
CA ASP A 217 -29.29 5.26 4.78
C ASP A 217 -29.16 3.73 4.78
N GLY A 218 -28.14 3.23 5.43
CA GLY A 218 -27.91 1.82 5.68
C GLY A 218 -27.60 1.59 7.16
N GLN A 219 -27.54 0.33 7.55
CA GLN A 219 -27.14 -0.07 8.89
C GLN A 219 -25.88 -0.92 8.84
N THR A 220 -24.98 -0.68 9.80
CA THR A 220 -23.84 -1.56 10.05
C THR A 220 -24.30 -2.83 10.76
N GLU A 221 -23.42 -3.84 10.86
CA GLU A 221 -23.69 -5.07 11.61
C GLU A 221 -24.07 -4.81 13.07
N ASN A 222 -23.54 -3.74 13.65
CA ASN A 222 -23.86 -3.31 15.02
C ASN A 222 -25.16 -2.48 15.13
N GLY A 223 -25.93 -2.37 14.04
CA GLY A 223 -27.20 -1.65 14.00
C GLY A 223 -27.08 -0.12 13.93
N GLN A 224 -25.88 0.43 13.82
CA GLN A 224 -25.69 1.88 13.69
C GLN A 224 -26.09 2.35 12.31
N VAL A 225 -26.85 3.43 12.22
CA VAL A 225 -27.25 4.02 10.95
C VAL A 225 -26.09 4.84 10.39
N VAL A 226 -25.78 4.62 9.11
CA VAL A 226 -24.83 5.40 8.32
C VAL A 226 -25.51 5.97 7.10
N ARG A 227 -25.14 7.19 6.72
CA ARG A 227 -25.55 7.78 5.45
C ARG A 227 -24.46 7.60 4.43
N ILE A 228 -24.84 7.06 3.27
CA ILE A 228 -23.94 6.65 2.20
C ILE A 228 -24.28 7.41 0.94
N MET A 229 -23.26 7.89 0.25
CA MET A 229 -23.36 8.47 -1.07
C MET A 229 -22.59 7.59 -2.05
N PHE A 230 -23.32 6.92 -2.94
CA PHE A 230 -22.77 6.22 -4.10
C PHE A 230 -22.72 7.17 -5.27
N TYR A 231 -21.63 7.10 -6.03
CA TYR A 231 -21.47 7.93 -7.21
C TYR A 231 -20.78 7.11 -8.30
N PHE A 232 -21.52 6.70 -9.29
CA PHE A 232 -21.09 5.87 -10.42
C PHE A 232 -20.67 6.76 -11.59
N ILE A 233 -19.58 6.40 -12.26
CA ILE A 233 -19.03 7.16 -13.39
C ILE A 233 -18.79 6.19 -14.54
N ASP A 234 -19.33 6.49 -15.72
CA ASP A 234 -19.00 5.80 -16.96
C ASP A 234 -17.65 6.31 -17.47
N TYR A 235 -16.66 5.43 -17.51
CA TYR A 235 -15.32 5.77 -17.92
C TYR A 235 -14.67 4.64 -18.72
N ARG A 236 -14.32 4.91 -19.98
CA ARG A 236 -13.57 4.01 -20.87
C ARG A 236 -14.19 2.61 -21.00
N GLY A 237 -15.51 2.53 -21.11
CA GLY A 237 -16.25 1.27 -21.34
C GLY A 237 -16.43 0.42 -20.07
N GLY A 238 -16.20 0.97 -18.89
CA GLY A 238 -16.50 0.38 -17.61
C GLY A 238 -17.05 1.41 -16.63
N VAL A 239 -17.65 0.94 -15.56
CA VAL A 239 -18.16 1.81 -14.50
C VAL A 239 -17.23 1.75 -13.30
N TYR A 240 -16.80 2.94 -12.86
CA TYR A 240 -16.14 3.15 -11.59
C TYR A 240 -17.12 3.76 -10.60
N HIS A 241 -16.87 3.58 -9.32
CA HIS A 241 -17.72 4.19 -8.32
C HIS A 241 -16.93 4.76 -7.15
N PHE A 242 -17.44 5.86 -6.63
CA PHE A 242 -17.10 6.33 -5.29
C PHE A 242 -18.19 5.89 -4.31
N VAL A 243 -17.77 5.61 -3.07
CA VAL A 243 -18.67 5.37 -1.94
C VAL A 243 -18.20 6.23 -0.78
N GLY A 244 -18.94 7.32 -0.52
CA GLY A 244 -18.70 8.19 0.64
C GLY A 244 -19.69 7.89 1.75
N TYR A 245 -19.22 7.72 3.00
CA TYR A 245 -20.13 7.49 4.11
C TYR A 245 -19.67 8.14 5.41
N THR A 246 -20.65 8.45 6.23
CA THR A 246 -20.48 9.07 7.56
C THR A 246 -21.75 8.87 8.39
N ALA A 247 -21.73 9.30 9.66
CA ALA A 247 -22.95 9.36 10.48
C ALA A 247 -23.98 10.30 9.85
N PRO A 248 -25.31 10.01 9.89
CA PRO A 248 -26.33 10.80 9.22
C PRO A 248 -26.31 12.30 9.59
N GLN A 249 -26.07 12.61 10.85
CA GLN A 249 -26.00 13.99 11.36
C GLN A 249 -24.78 14.77 10.88
N ALA A 250 -23.69 14.05 10.51
CA ALA A 250 -22.47 14.65 9.99
C ALA A 250 -22.48 14.79 8.45
N PHE A 251 -23.42 14.13 7.76
CA PHE A 251 -23.44 14.06 6.30
C PHE A 251 -23.46 15.43 5.62
N GLY A 252 -24.19 16.38 6.19
CA GLY A 252 -24.23 17.75 5.66
C GLY A 252 -22.85 18.42 5.56
N ALA A 253 -21.98 18.16 6.55
CA ALA A 253 -20.63 18.71 6.58
C ALA A 253 -19.68 18.03 5.55
N PHE A 254 -19.88 16.75 5.24
CA PHE A 254 -19.02 15.99 4.34
C PHE A 254 -19.52 15.92 2.89
N ARG A 255 -20.83 16.11 2.66
CA ARG A 255 -21.43 16.02 1.32
C ARG A 255 -20.69 16.85 0.27
N GLY A 256 -20.35 18.10 0.60
CA GLY A 256 -19.63 19.01 -0.30
C GLY A 256 -18.24 18.48 -0.66
N LEU A 257 -17.52 17.94 0.32
CA LEU A 257 -16.19 17.35 0.11
C LEU A 257 -16.26 16.09 -0.75
N PHE A 258 -17.25 15.23 -0.52
CA PHE A 258 -17.48 14.05 -1.37
C PHE A 258 -17.78 14.46 -2.81
N LEU A 259 -18.71 15.38 -3.02
CA LEU A 259 -19.07 15.85 -4.34
C LEU A 259 -17.89 16.51 -5.06
N GLN A 260 -17.08 17.30 -4.37
CA GLN A 260 -15.89 17.92 -4.97
C GLN A 260 -14.93 16.86 -5.54
N THR A 261 -14.70 15.78 -4.82
CA THR A 261 -13.87 14.67 -5.27
C THR A 261 -14.53 13.91 -6.43
N MET A 262 -15.78 13.52 -6.27
CA MET A 262 -16.55 12.73 -7.24
C MET A 262 -16.71 13.46 -8.57
N GLN A 263 -17.12 14.72 -8.54
CA GLN A 263 -17.28 15.56 -9.72
C GLN A 263 -15.95 16.01 -10.33
N GLY A 264 -14.88 16.04 -9.51
CA GLY A 264 -13.52 16.33 -9.94
C GLY A 264 -12.82 15.17 -10.65
N PHE A 265 -13.45 13.98 -10.70
CA PHE A 265 -12.92 12.85 -11.48
C PHE A 265 -12.76 13.25 -12.95
N GLY A 266 -11.64 12.92 -13.54
CA GLY A 266 -11.34 13.26 -14.91
C GLY A 266 -10.17 12.48 -15.49
N GLU A 267 -9.94 12.65 -16.78
CA GLU A 267 -8.81 12.03 -17.47
C GLU A 267 -7.52 12.84 -17.27
N ILE A 268 -6.39 12.13 -17.18
CA ILE A 268 -5.07 12.76 -17.15
C ILE A 268 -4.72 13.22 -18.56
N GLN A 269 -4.43 14.52 -18.71
CA GLN A 269 -4.01 15.13 -19.98
C GLN A 269 -2.51 15.45 -19.99
N ASP A 270 -1.89 15.60 -18.81
CA ASP A 270 -0.48 15.95 -18.68
C ASP A 270 0.42 14.75 -18.98
N SER A 271 1.21 14.87 -20.07
CA SER A 271 2.14 13.82 -20.49
C SER A 271 3.24 13.55 -19.45
N ARG A 272 3.61 14.53 -18.62
CA ARG A 272 4.60 14.32 -17.54
C ARG A 272 4.07 13.38 -16.46
N ILE A 273 2.78 13.46 -16.19
CA ILE A 273 2.10 12.56 -15.25
C ILE A 273 1.94 11.17 -15.86
N LEU A 274 1.49 11.11 -17.13
CA LEU A 274 1.27 9.84 -17.85
C LEU A 274 2.54 9.02 -18.05
N ASN A 275 3.67 9.70 -18.25
CA ASN A 275 4.97 9.09 -18.54
C ASN A 275 5.89 9.07 -17.31
N ARG A 276 5.33 9.21 -16.10
CA ARG A 276 6.14 9.18 -14.87
C ARG A 276 6.70 7.78 -14.65
N GLU A 277 8.01 7.68 -14.70
CA GLU A 277 8.72 6.42 -14.52
C GLU A 277 8.95 6.10 -13.04
N PRO A 278 8.89 4.82 -12.65
CA PRO A 278 9.21 4.40 -11.30
C PRO A 278 10.71 4.47 -11.01
N VAL A 279 11.05 4.64 -9.75
CA VAL A 279 12.41 4.45 -9.29
C VAL A 279 12.77 2.96 -9.39
N ARG A 280 13.96 2.67 -9.92
CA ARG A 280 14.43 1.30 -10.12
C ARG A 280 15.78 1.08 -9.45
N VAL A 281 16.05 -0.18 -9.11
CA VAL A 281 17.37 -0.61 -8.66
C VAL A 281 18.34 -0.59 -9.84
N THR A 282 19.41 0.22 -9.73
CA THR A 282 20.55 0.14 -10.62
C THR A 282 21.77 -0.39 -9.86
N LEU A 283 22.70 -0.98 -10.55
CA LEU A 283 23.92 -1.55 -9.97
C LEU A 283 25.10 -0.65 -10.30
N GLN A 284 25.87 -0.31 -9.27
CA GLN A 284 27.09 0.50 -9.40
C GLN A 284 28.28 -0.25 -8.80
N ALA A 285 29.26 -0.58 -9.61
CA ALA A 285 30.49 -1.17 -9.14
C ALA A 285 31.39 -0.10 -8.48
N VAL A 286 31.98 -0.44 -7.34
CA VAL A 286 32.94 0.40 -6.65
C VAL A 286 34.32 0.15 -7.25
N SER A 287 34.92 1.16 -7.85
CA SER A 287 36.23 1.07 -8.54
C SER A 287 37.41 1.33 -7.62
N ARG A 288 37.22 2.05 -6.51
CA ARG A 288 38.26 2.41 -5.53
C ARG A 288 37.69 2.35 -4.12
N ARG A 289 38.54 2.10 -3.16
CA ARG A 289 38.17 2.20 -1.73
C ARG A 289 37.65 3.61 -1.41
N ALA A 290 36.49 3.69 -0.82
CA ALA A 290 35.85 4.96 -0.43
C ALA A 290 34.84 4.73 0.68
N ARG A 291 34.50 5.76 1.44
CA ARG A 291 33.40 5.72 2.38
C ARG A 291 32.09 5.65 1.63
N PHE A 292 31.11 4.96 2.20
CA PHE A 292 29.82 4.78 1.55
C PHE A 292 29.11 6.12 1.27
N ASP A 293 29.16 7.08 2.22
CA ASP A 293 28.57 8.41 2.04
C ASP A 293 29.17 9.19 0.84
N ASP A 294 30.46 8.96 0.50
CA ASP A 294 31.11 9.56 -0.67
C ASP A 294 30.69 8.90 -2.00
N LEU A 295 30.12 7.69 -1.95
CA LEU A 295 29.64 6.93 -3.11
C LEU A 295 28.16 7.19 -3.44
N ILE A 296 27.44 7.89 -2.56
CA ILE A 296 26.03 8.21 -2.73
C ILE A 296 25.86 9.27 -3.83
N PRO A 297 24.99 9.01 -4.83
CA PRO A 297 24.67 10.02 -5.83
C PRO A 297 24.11 11.32 -5.19
N LYS A 298 24.58 12.47 -5.65
CA LYS A 298 24.08 13.76 -5.19
C LYS A 298 22.58 13.98 -5.46
N ASN A 299 22.07 13.33 -6.50
CA ASN A 299 20.69 13.44 -6.98
C ASN A 299 19.94 12.14 -6.71
N LEU A 300 19.76 11.75 -5.44
CA LEU A 300 18.88 10.65 -5.10
C LEU A 300 17.44 11.01 -5.47
N PRO A 301 16.70 10.10 -6.14
CA PRO A 301 15.29 10.34 -6.39
C PRO A 301 14.51 10.31 -5.07
N ALA A 302 13.54 11.23 -4.93
CA ALA A 302 12.62 11.17 -3.79
C ALA A 302 11.80 9.86 -3.81
N PRO A 303 11.46 9.27 -2.65
CA PRO A 303 11.69 9.79 -1.29
C PRO A 303 13.03 9.35 -0.65
N PHE A 304 13.93 8.71 -1.39
CA PHE A 304 15.12 8.05 -0.84
C PHE A 304 16.10 9.03 -0.19
N LYS A 305 16.58 8.62 0.99
CA LYS A 305 17.59 9.33 1.78
C LYS A 305 18.88 8.51 1.90
N PRO A 306 20.02 9.13 2.21
CA PRO A 306 21.29 8.43 2.41
C PRO A 306 21.21 7.22 3.37
N ASP A 307 20.50 7.37 4.47
CA ASP A 307 20.31 6.30 5.46
C ASP A 307 19.53 5.09 4.94
N GLU A 308 18.52 5.32 4.09
CA GLU A 308 17.76 4.25 3.44
C GLU A 308 18.61 3.52 2.41
N LEU A 309 19.49 4.26 1.72
CA LEU A 309 20.45 3.66 0.81
C LEU A 309 21.48 2.80 1.54
N ALA A 310 21.93 3.23 2.72
CA ALA A 310 22.79 2.44 3.58
C ALA A 310 22.10 1.13 4.03
N LEU A 311 20.84 1.21 4.45
CA LEU A 311 20.03 0.01 4.77
C LEU A 311 19.87 -0.92 3.56
N LEU A 312 19.53 -0.38 2.38
CA LEU A 312 19.39 -1.14 1.14
C LEU A 312 20.65 -1.94 0.79
N ASN A 313 21.83 -1.37 1.09
CA ASN A 313 23.13 -1.99 0.85
C ASN A 313 23.69 -2.74 2.06
N GLN A 314 22.99 -2.78 3.19
CA GLN A 314 23.43 -3.42 4.44
C GLN A 314 24.80 -2.93 4.90
N VAL A 315 24.98 -1.62 4.90
CA VAL A 315 26.21 -0.93 5.33
C VAL A 315 25.87 0.23 6.26
N ASP A 316 26.90 0.77 6.92
CA ASP A 316 26.78 2.03 7.64
C ASP A 316 27.24 3.21 6.74
N LEU A 317 26.68 4.39 6.95
CA LEU A 317 27.00 5.58 6.13
C LEU A 317 28.50 5.88 6.06
N LYS A 318 29.21 5.67 7.17
CA LYS A 318 30.65 5.94 7.26
C LYS A 318 31.53 4.71 7.01
N GLN A 319 30.91 3.57 6.66
CA GLN A 319 31.65 2.33 6.40
C GLN A 319 32.51 2.49 5.14
N GLU A 320 33.75 2.00 5.20
CA GLU A 320 34.61 1.89 4.04
C GLU A 320 34.16 0.72 3.15
N ILE A 321 34.09 0.98 1.88
CA ILE A 321 33.67 0.03 0.84
C ILE A 321 34.89 -0.29 -0.04
N GLU A 322 35.19 -1.57 -0.14
CA GLU A 322 36.31 -2.05 -0.93
C GLU A 322 35.99 -2.08 -2.44
N PRO A 323 37.01 -1.96 -3.30
CA PRO A 323 36.85 -2.12 -4.73
C PRO A 323 36.26 -3.49 -5.10
N GLY A 324 35.47 -3.54 -6.17
CA GLY A 324 34.80 -4.76 -6.64
C GLY A 324 33.44 -5.02 -5.98
N ARG A 325 33.11 -4.35 -4.89
CA ARG A 325 31.75 -4.42 -4.33
C ARG A 325 30.77 -3.73 -5.28
N THR A 326 29.61 -4.35 -5.49
CA THR A 326 28.50 -3.75 -6.25
C THR A 326 27.46 -3.20 -5.29
N LEU A 327 27.08 -1.94 -5.51
CA LEU A 327 26.05 -1.23 -4.73
C LEU A 327 24.74 -1.20 -5.50
N LYS A 328 23.64 -1.29 -4.75
CA LYS A 328 22.27 -1.05 -5.25
C LYS A 328 21.96 0.44 -5.09
N ILE A 329 21.69 1.11 -6.20
CA ILE A 329 21.44 2.55 -6.25
C ILE A 329 20.04 2.79 -6.82
N PRO A 330 19.15 3.57 -6.14
CA PRO A 330 17.89 3.99 -6.72
C PRO A 330 18.13 5.00 -7.84
N SER A 331 17.52 4.76 -8.99
CA SER A 331 17.57 5.71 -10.11
C SER A 331 16.24 5.72 -10.86
N VAL A 332 15.91 6.85 -11.48
CA VAL A 332 14.82 6.95 -12.45
C VAL A 332 15.42 6.76 -13.82
N PRO A 333 14.87 5.89 -14.68
CA PRO A 333 15.29 5.79 -16.08
C PRO A 333 15.20 7.16 -16.76
N ARG A 334 16.20 7.46 -17.60
CA ARG A 334 16.21 8.69 -18.40
C ARG A 334 15.37 8.57 -19.63
#